data_520407378962d5fd6d0e989339082fbb
#
_entry.id   520407378962d5fd6d0e989339082fbb
#
_cell.length_a   1.000
_cell.length_b   1.000
_cell.length_c   1.000
_cell.angle_alpha   90.00
_cell.angle_beta   90.00
_cell.angle_gamma   90.00
#
_symmetry.space_group_name_H-M   'P 1'
#
loop_
_entity.id
_entity.type
_entity.pdbx_description
1 polymer ?
#
loop_
_entity_poly.entity_id
_entity_poly.type
_entity_poly.pdbx_seq_one_letter_code
_entity_poly.pdbx_strand_id
1 'polypeptide(L)'
;MIRPVSNRLLLRYGTVAAAAVLVCTSCSGSGSNAAQPPAAASPAASSPAASSAAPLDAATVGETVKAAMKKATAVHVKGSKSDDGKMKVDMQFNKDSVSGSIEKDGVEVPVLRVGEKVWMRFSKSLTKEAGLPAEAAAMVNDKWVSLDSQLGQGMGEVFKLFLDFDVFVGSMADDVDKPGYSAGEPADVAGAPAVRYKNGARTIFLEAAGTHRLLRLESPSEGTMEFTGWDQPVPAQAPPAAEIYSGPGS
;
A
#
# COMPACT_ATOMS: atom_id res chain seq x y z
N MET A 1 1.37 0.71 49.18
CA MET A 1 2.84 0.80 49.23
C MET A 1 3.42 -0.37 48.46
N ILE A 2 3.74 -0.19 47.19
CA ILE A 2 4.53 -1.16 46.40
C ILE A 2 5.45 -0.32 45.49
N ARG A 3 6.76 -0.59 45.60
CA ARG A 3 7.85 0.16 44.99
C ARG A 3 8.05 -0.22 43.52
N PRO A 4 8.48 0.67 42.64
CA PRO A 4 8.89 0.33 41.27
C PRO A 4 10.31 -0.22 41.24
N VAL A 5 10.51 -1.27 40.44
CA VAL A 5 11.83 -1.84 40.14
C VAL A 5 12.32 -1.20 38.84
N SER A 6 13.38 -0.38 38.99
CA SER A 6 14.16 0.10 37.86
C SER A 6 15.11 -0.99 37.38
N ASN A 7 15.04 -1.34 36.11
CA ASN A 7 16.08 -2.09 35.44
C ASN A 7 16.71 -1.26 34.33
N ARG A 8 17.84 -0.67 34.65
CA ARG A 8 18.78 -0.08 33.70
C ARG A 8 19.66 -1.20 33.16
N LEU A 9 19.65 -1.42 31.87
CA LEU A 9 20.69 -2.21 31.21
C LEU A 9 21.42 -1.36 30.19
N LEU A 10 22.70 -1.22 30.43
CA LEU A 10 23.69 -0.42 29.70
C LEU A 10 24.11 -1.10 28.41
N LEU A 11 24.03 -0.39 27.34
CA LEU A 11 25.07 0.06 26.41
C LEU A 11 26.27 -0.89 26.18
N ARG A 12 26.47 -1.33 24.96
CA ARG A 12 27.82 -1.54 24.39
C ARG A 12 27.84 -1.17 22.91
N TYR A 13 28.59 -0.14 22.61
CA TYR A 13 29.04 0.28 21.29
C TYR A 13 30.04 -0.75 20.72
N GLY A 14 29.92 -1.05 19.44
CA GLY A 14 30.93 -1.77 18.67
C GLY A 14 31.13 -1.09 17.32
N THR A 15 32.07 -0.16 17.26
CA THR A 15 32.59 0.43 16.01
C THR A 15 33.53 -0.55 15.35
N VAL A 16 33.26 -0.89 14.06
CA VAL A 16 34.27 -1.50 13.19
C VAL A 16 34.39 -0.63 11.93
N ALA A 17 35.52 0.08 11.87
CA ALA A 17 35.99 0.78 10.69
C ALA A 17 36.84 -0.18 9.86
N ALA A 18 36.52 -0.38 8.60
CA ALA A 18 37.39 -1.04 7.61
C ALA A 18 37.63 -0.05 6.45
N ALA A 19 38.84 0.52 6.46
CA ALA A 19 39.36 1.29 5.35
C ALA A 19 40.00 0.36 4.32
N ALA A 20 39.54 0.38 3.08
CA ALA A 20 40.21 -0.26 1.94
C ALA A 20 40.86 0.82 1.08
N VAL A 21 42.18 0.84 1.11
CA VAL A 21 43.04 1.66 0.23
C VAL A 21 43.28 0.90 -1.07
N LEU A 22 42.87 1.45 -2.20
CA LEU A 22 43.23 0.98 -3.52
C LEU A 22 44.34 1.84 -4.10
N VAL A 23 45.53 1.25 -4.19
CA VAL A 23 46.70 1.84 -4.84
C VAL A 23 46.63 1.53 -6.33
N CYS A 24 46.54 2.55 -7.18
CA CYS A 24 46.71 2.42 -8.61
C CYS A 24 48.13 2.72 -8.98
N THR A 25 48.86 1.71 -9.43
CA THR A 25 50.21 1.77 -9.95
C THR A 25 50.21 2.34 -11.40
N SER A 26 50.93 3.41 -11.57
CA SER A 26 51.21 4.03 -12.88
C SER A 26 52.28 3.22 -13.64
N CYS A 27 52.00 2.83 -14.87
CA CYS A 27 53.02 2.40 -15.84
C CYS A 27 53.24 3.52 -16.85
N SER A 28 54.45 4.05 -16.86
CA SER A 28 54.98 4.90 -17.90
C SER A 28 55.29 4.10 -19.15
N GLY A 29 54.84 4.53 -20.31
CA GLY A 29 55.21 4.02 -21.62
C GLY A 29 55.29 5.17 -22.61
N SER A 30 56.52 5.58 -22.97
CA SER A 30 56.79 6.55 -24.03
C SER A 30 56.47 5.97 -25.41
N GLY A 31 55.84 6.77 -26.27
CA GLY A 31 55.77 6.41 -27.70
C GLY A 31 54.80 7.23 -28.53
N SER A 32 55.38 8.18 -29.29
CA SER A 32 54.97 8.63 -30.63
C SER A 32 53.68 9.44 -30.83
N ASN A 33 53.91 10.68 -31.24
CA ASN A 33 52.99 11.62 -31.86
C ASN A 33 52.13 11.02 -32.99
N ALA A 34 50.82 10.99 -32.78
CA ALA A 34 49.85 11.03 -33.86
C ALA A 34 48.76 12.01 -33.48
N ALA A 35 48.48 13.01 -34.35
CA ALA A 35 47.49 14.05 -34.14
C ALA A 35 46.12 13.44 -33.97
N GLN A 36 45.53 13.68 -32.80
CA GLN A 36 44.17 13.27 -32.43
C GLN A 36 43.20 14.38 -32.87
N PRO A 37 42.15 14.04 -33.63
CA PRO A 37 41.10 15.03 -33.93
C PRO A 37 40.40 15.47 -32.65
N PRO A 38 39.87 16.67 -32.54
CA PRO A 38 39.19 17.17 -31.36
C PRO A 38 37.99 16.25 -31.07
N ALA A 39 37.96 15.67 -29.86
CA ALA A 39 36.83 14.95 -29.37
C ALA A 39 35.59 15.87 -29.33
N ALA A 40 34.59 15.52 -30.13
CA ALA A 40 33.29 16.12 -30.05
C ALA A 40 32.73 15.96 -28.66
N ALA A 41 32.52 17.06 -27.94
CA ALA A 41 31.84 17.07 -26.68
C ALA A 41 30.42 16.49 -26.90
N SER A 42 30.17 15.32 -26.34
CA SER A 42 28.81 14.76 -26.26
C SER A 42 27.93 15.80 -25.55
N PRO A 43 26.79 16.18 -26.12
CA PRO A 43 25.85 17.03 -25.41
C PRO A 43 25.38 16.26 -24.16
N ALA A 44 25.62 16.85 -22.98
CA ALA A 44 25.03 16.36 -21.75
C ALA A 44 23.51 16.29 -21.97
N ALA A 45 22.95 15.08 -21.92
CA ALA A 45 21.52 14.89 -21.97
C ALA A 45 20.92 15.63 -20.75
N SER A 46 20.34 16.79 -21.01
CA SER A 46 19.54 17.50 -20.03
C SER A 46 18.37 16.59 -19.69
N SER A 47 18.37 16.02 -18.51
CA SER A 47 17.18 15.35 -17.97
C SER A 47 16.03 16.35 -18.06
N PRO A 48 14.88 15.99 -18.64
CA PRO A 48 13.73 16.88 -18.66
C PRO A 48 13.38 17.20 -17.19
N ALA A 49 13.49 18.48 -16.84
CA ALA A 49 12.96 18.97 -15.58
C ALA A 49 11.48 18.59 -15.55
N ALA A 50 11.10 17.76 -14.59
CA ALA A 50 9.70 17.42 -14.38
C ALA A 50 8.94 18.74 -14.24
N SER A 51 8.09 19.04 -15.21
CA SER A 51 7.25 20.24 -15.21
C SER A 51 6.32 20.11 -14.02
N SER A 52 6.65 20.78 -12.92
CA SER A 52 5.79 20.88 -11.75
C SER A 52 4.55 21.65 -12.20
N ALA A 53 3.44 20.92 -12.39
CA ALA A 53 2.15 21.56 -12.62
C ALA A 53 1.80 22.40 -11.38
N ALA A 54 1.09 23.52 -11.60
CA ALA A 54 0.62 24.33 -10.49
C ALA A 54 -0.32 23.50 -9.59
N PRO A 55 -0.22 23.67 -8.25
CA PRO A 55 -1.16 23.00 -7.33
C PRO A 55 -2.62 23.31 -7.69
N LEU A 56 -3.51 22.35 -7.43
CA LEU A 56 -4.95 22.57 -7.57
C LEU A 56 -5.42 23.65 -6.59
N ASP A 57 -6.48 24.34 -6.95
CA ASP A 57 -7.14 25.29 -6.06
C ASP A 57 -7.73 24.55 -4.84
N ALA A 58 -7.50 25.09 -3.66
CA ALA A 58 -7.96 24.53 -2.39
C ALA A 58 -9.50 24.35 -2.32
N ALA A 59 -10.25 25.19 -3.04
CA ALA A 59 -11.70 25.09 -3.08
C ALA A 59 -12.21 23.93 -3.95
N THR A 60 -11.43 23.50 -4.94
CA THR A 60 -11.86 22.48 -5.92
C THR A 60 -11.10 21.16 -5.83
N VAL A 61 -10.07 21.08 -4.97
CA VAL A 61 -9.22 19.90 -4.87
C VAL A 61 -10.00 18.62 -4.55
N GLY A 62 -10.94 18.67 -3.61
CA GLY A 62 -11.76 17.52 -3.23
C GLY A 62 -12.56 16.96 -4.40
N GLU A 63 -13.29 17.84 -5.10
CA GLU A 63 -14.09 17.46 -6.28
C GLU A 63 -13.21 16.90 -7.41
N THR A 64 -12.06 17.51 -7.66
CA THR A 64 -11.13 17.07 -8.70
C THR A 64 -10.60 15.66 -8.40
N VAL A 65 -10.17 15.41 -7.17
CA VAL A 65 -9.69 14.09 -6.73
C VAL A 65 -10.79 13.04 -6.81
N LYS A 66 -11.99 13.36 -6.32
CA LYS A 66 -13.17 12.49 -6.44
C LYS A 66 -13.45 12.10 -7.89
N ALA A 67 -13.43 13.08 -8.79
CA ALA A 67 -13.66 12.82 -10.22
C ALA A 67 -12.56 11.92 -10.83
N ALA A 68 -11.31 12.08 -10.42
CA ALA A 68 -10.20 11.23 -10.85
C ALA A 68 -10.34 9.80 -10.31
N MET A 69 -10.64 9.64 -9.02
CA MET A 69 -10.83 8.33 -8.39
C MET A 69 -11.98 7.54 -9.00
N LYS A 70 -13.12 8.17 -9.28
CA LYS A 70 -14.28 7.51 -9.90
C LYS A 70 -14.03 6.97 -11.31
N LYS A 71 -13.01 7.46 -12.00
CA LYS A 71 -12.61 6.96 -13.33
C LYS A 71 -11.61 5.82 -13.26
N ALA A 72 -11.06 5.53 -12.09
CA ALA A 72 -10.05 4.51 -11.92
C ALA A 72 -10.60 3.10 -12.20
N THR A 73 -9.71 2.20 -12.63
CA THR A 73 -10.01 0.81 -12.95
C THR A 73 -9.31 -0.18 -12.03
N ALA A 74 -8.25 0.26 -11.37
CA ALA A 74 -7.50 -0.52 -10.39
C ALA A 74 -6.77 0.40 -9.42
N VAL A 75 -6.46 -0.11 -8.23
CA VAL A 75 -5.58 0.54 -7.24
C VAL A 75 -5.02 -0.50 -6.28
N HIS A 76 -3.76 -0.35 -5.92
CA HIS A 76 -3.16 -1.06 -4.80
C HIS A 76 -3.16 -0.16 -3.57
N VAL A 77 -3.72 -0.66 -2.49
CA VAL A 77 -3.89 0.07 -1.22
C VAL A 77 -3.12 -0.62 -0.12
N LYS A 78 -2.23 0.12 0.52
CA LYS A 78 -1.44 -0.38 1.64
C LYS A 78 -1.45 0.61 2.79
N GLY A 79 -1.65 0.13 4.01
CA GLY A 79 -1.64 1.03 5.15
C GLY A 79 -1.98 0.39 6.47
N SER A 80 -2.06 1.25 7.48
CA SER A 80 -2.45 0.85 8.83
C SER A 80 -3.49 1.82 9.39
N LYS A 81 -4.48 1.27 10.07
CA LYS A 81 -5.45 2.06 10.84
C LYS A 81 -4.93 2.29 12.25
N SER A 82 -5.08 3.52 12.76
CA SER A 82 -4.37 3.97 13.96
C SER A 82 -5.12 3.79 15.28
N ASP A 83 -6.24 3.09 15.34
CA ASP A 83 -6.89 2.78 16.62
C ASP A 83 -6.03 1.91 17.56
N ASP A 84 -4.74 2.07 17.51
CA ASP A 84 -3.63 1.41 18.19
C ASP A 84 -2.62 0.73 17.22
N GLY A 85 -2.72 1.00 15.90
CA GLY A 85 -1.81 0.47 14.86
C GLY A 85 -1.95 -1.03 14.58
N LYS A 86 -3.00 -1.67 15.10
CA LYS A 86 -3.15 -3.13 15.04
C LYS A 86 -3.88 -3.63 13.81
N MET A 87 -4.47 -2.75 13.01
CA MET A 87 -5.09 -3.14 11.74
C MET A 87 -4.23 -2.66 10.58
N LYS A 88 -3.78 -3.59 9.74
CA LYS A 88 -3.07 -3.31 8.50
C LYS A 88 -3.84 -3.86 7.32
N VAL A 89 -3.69 -3.22 6.18
CA VAL A 89 -4.24 -3.67 4.91
C VAL A 89 -3.16 -3.63 3.84
N ASP A 90 -3.19 -4.61 2.95
CA ASP A 90 -2.35 -4.69 1.76
C ASP A 90 -3.18 -5.36 0.66
N MET A 91 -3.84 -4.56 -0.19
CA MET A 91 -4.92 -5.00 -1.05
C MET A 91 -4.77 -4.45 -2.46
N GLN A 92 -4.81 -5.32 -3.45
CA GLN A 92 -4.97 -4.96 -4.85
C GLN A 92 -6.45 -5.02 -5.22
N PHE A 93 -7.02 -3.88 -5.56
CA PHE A 93 -8.38 -3.76 -6.07
C PHE A 93 -8.38 -3.62 -7.59
N ASN A 94 -9.21 -4.39 -8.26
CA ASN A 94 -9.54 -4.27 -9.67
C ASN A 94 -11.07 -4.30 -9.81
N LYS A 95 -11.61 -3.89 -10.96
CA LYS A 95 -13.09 -3.89 -11.20
C LYS A 95 -13.72 -5.24 -10.88
N ASP A 96 -13.12 -6.34 -11.35
CA ASP A 96 -13.71 -7.67 -11.29
C ASP A 96 -13.04 -8.57 -10.22
N SER A 97 -12.00 -8.11 -9.56
CA SER A 97 -11.29 -8.92 -8.59
C SER A 97 -10.57 -8.09 -7.54
N VAL A 98 -10.42 -8.66 -6.36
CA VAL A 98 -9.63 -8.10 -5.26
C VAL A 98 -8.79 -9.20 -4.65
N SER A 99 -7.53 -8.92 -4.35
CA SER A 99 -6.64 -9.86 -3.66
C SER A 99 -5.74 -9.12 -2.68
N GLY A 100 -5.39 -9.78 -1.59
CA GLY A 100 -4.49 -9.21 -0.60
C GLY A 100 -4.75 -9.76 0.78
N SER A 101 -4.38 -9.00 1.80
CA SER A 101 -4.58 -9.41 3.19
C SER A 101 -4.99 -8.25 4.10
N ILE A 102 -5.70 -8.60 5.15
CA ILE A 102 -6.01 -7.74 6.29
C ILE A 102 -5.35 -8.38 7.50
N GLU A 103 -4.52 -7.63 8.22
CA GLU A 103 -3.95 -8.04 9.49
C GLU A 103 -4.66 -7.30 10.62
N LYS A 104 -5.12 -8.02 11.63
CA LYS A 104 -5.65 -7.44 12.86
C LYS A 104 -5.05 -8.16 14.07
N ASP A 105 -4.52 -7.39 15.02
CA ASP A 105 -3.87 -7.90 16.24
C ASP A 105 -2.80 -8.96 15.97
N GLY A 106 -2.07 -8.85 14.83
CA GLY A 106 -1.06 -9.82 14.40
C GLY A 106 -1.60 -11.08 13.72
N VAL A 107 -2.92 -11.16 13.51
CA VAL A 107 -3.54 -12.25 12.74
C VAL A 107 -3.81 -11.76 11.32
N GLU A 108 -3.07 -12.32 10.37
CA GLU A 108 -3.26 -12.05 8.95
C GLU A 108 -4.37 -12.91 8.37
N VAL A 109 -5.23 -12.28 7.59
CA VAL A 109 -6.36 -12.90 6.89
C VAL A 109 -6.24 -12.59 5.41
N PRO A 110 -5.70 -13.50 4.59
CA PRO A 110 -5.74 -13.36 3.15
C PRO A 110 -7.19 -13.39 2.66
N VAL A 111 -7.51 -12.47 1.75
CA VAL A 111 -8.83 -12.34 1.14
C VAL A 111 -8.72 -12.32 -0.37
N LEU A 112 -9.74 -12.86 -1.02
CA LEU A 112 -9.79 -12.95 -2.46
C LEU A 112 -11.24 -12.80 -2.94
N ARG A 113 -11.47 -11.90 -3.90
CA ARG A 113 -12.73 -11.79 -4.64
C ARG A 113 -12.45 -12.00 -6.13
N VAL A 114 -13.27 -12.79 -6.79
CA VAL A 114 -13.29 -12.94 -8.25
C VAL A 114 -14.75 -12.97 -8.71
N GLY A 115 -15.16 -11.93 -9.42
CA GLY A 115 -16.56 -11.68 -9.71
C GLY A 115 -17.37 -11.50 -8.42
N GLU A 116 -18.42 -12.29 -8.25
CA GLU A 116 -19.28 -12.25 -7.06
C GLU A 116 -18.80 -13.15 -5.91
N LYS A 117 -17.82 -14.03 -6.19
CA LYS A 117 -17.32 -15.00 -5.20
C LYS A 117 -16.23 -14.40 -4.35
N VAL A 118 -16.35 -14.59 -3.05
CA VAL A 118 -15.38 -14.13 -2.07
C VAL A 118 -14.91 -15.29 -1.22
N TRP A 119 -13.60 -15.34 -0.96
CA TRP A 119 -12.97 -16.33 -0.11
C TRP A 119 -12.07 -15.65 0.92
N MET A 120 -11.96 -16.27 2.08
CA MET A 120 -10.98 -15.95 3.10
C MET A 120 -10.13 -17.19 3.36
N ARG A 121 -8.81 -17.02 3.52
CA ARG A 121 -7.93 -18.13 3.89
C ARG A 121 -7.85 -18.23 5.41
N PHE A 122 -8.22 -19.37 5.94
CA PHE A 122 -8.17 -19.62 7.39
C PHE A 122 -6.78 -20.12 7.76
N SER A 123 -6.14 -19.45 8.70
CA SER A 123 -4.90 -19.87 9.34
C SER A 123 -5.19 -20.48 10.72
N LYS A 124 -4.21 -21.17 11.30
CA LYS A 124 -4.29 -21.66 12.68
C LYS A 124 -4.49 -20.54 13.69
N SER A 125 -3.92 -19.36 13.43
CA SER A 125 -4.10 -18.18 14.27
C SER A 125 -5.53 -17.67 14.19
N LEU A 126 -6.08 -17.56 12.98
CA LEU A 126 -7.46 -17.12 12.76
C LEU A 126 -8.48 -18.09 13.37
N THR A 127 -8.32 -19.41 13.19
CA THR A 127 -9.22 -20.41 13.76
C THR A 127 -9.21 -20.40 15.28
N LYS A 128 -8.05 -20.16 15.90
CA LYS A 128 -7.90 -20.01 17.35
C LYS A 128 -8.58 -18.73 17.84
N GLU A 129 -8.36 -17.60 17.17
CA GLU A 129 -8.97 -16.32 17.52
C GLU A 129 -10.50 -16.36 17.39
N ALA A 130 -10.99 -17.02 16.34
CA ALA A 130 -12.42 -17.25 16.11
C ALA A 130 -13.05 -18.25 17.09
N GLY A 131 -12.27 -18.89 17.97
CA GLY A 131 -12.76 -19.86 18.94
C GLY A 131 -13.35 -21.13 18.33
N LEU A 132 -12.89 -21.53 17.14
CA LEU A 132 -13.41 -22.72 16.47
C LEU A 132 -13.05 -23.99 17.26
N PRO A 133 -13.98 -24.96 17.41
CA PRO A 133 -13.67 -26.26 17.93
C PRO A 133 -12.54 -26.95 17.16
N ALA A 134 -11.70 -27.72 17.81
CA ALA A 134 -10.51 -28.34 17.23
C ALA A 134 -10.79 -29.12 15.93
N GLU A 135 -11.91 -29.85 15.90
CA GLU A 135 -12.35 -30.63 14.73
C GLU A 135 -12.69 -29.71 13.55
N ALA A 136 -13.46 -28.64 13.77
CA ALA A 136 -13.79 -27.65 12.76
C ALA A 136 -12.54 -26.89 12.29
N ALA A 137 -11.66 -26.48 13.20
CA ALA A 137 -10.39 -25.85 12.90
C ALA A 137 -9.50 -26.74 12.00
N ALA A 138 -9.42 -28.05 12.29
CA ALA A 138 -8.63 -28.99 11.49
C ALA A 138 -9.12 -29.09 10.03
N MET A 139 -10.43 -28.91 9.80
CA MET A 139 -11.03 -28.99 8.45
C MET A 139 -10.73 -27.76 7.59
N VAL A 140 -10.60 -26.58 8.19
CA VAL A 140 -10.47 -25.30 7.49
C VAL A 140 -9.07 -24.71 7.53
N ASN A 141 -8.18 -25.20 8.39
CA ASN A 141 -6.81 -24.71 8.47
C ASN A 141 -6.11 -24.80 7.10
N ASP A 142 -5.50 -23.69 6.71
CA ASP A 142 -4.79 -23.51 5.44
C ASP A 142 -5.68 -23.68 4.19
N LYS A 143 -7.00 -23.59 4.36
CA LYS A 143 -7.98 -23.65 3.27
C LYS A 143 -8.61 -22.27 3.01
N TRP A 144 -8.99 -22.07 1.76
CA TRP A 144 -9.87 -20.99 1.36
C TRP A 144 -11.32 -21.36 1.68
N VAL A 145 -11.99 -20.57 2.47
CA VAL A 145 -13.40 -20.74 2.82
C VAL A 145 -14.21 -19.71 2.05
N SER A 146 -15.18 -20.20 1.27
CA SER A 146 -16.12 -19.30 0.59
C SER A 146 -17.02 -18.59 1.59
N LEU A 147 -17.24 -17.30 1.41
CA LEU A 147 -18.18 -16.55 2.24
C LEU A 147 -19.65 -16.87 1.93
N ASP A 148 -19.92 -17.59 0.85
CA ASP A 148 -21.25 -18.14 0.54
C ASP A 148 -21.51 -19.45 1.27
N SER A 149 -20.48 -20.10 1.81
CA SER A 149 -20.64 -21.32 2.60
C SER A 149 -21.30 -21.06 3.96
N GLN A 150 -21.89 -22.09 4.55
CA GLN A 150 -22.50 -21.97 5.88
C GLN A 150 -21.54 -21.43 6.95
N LEU A 151 -20.26 -21.74 6.84
CA LEU A 151 -19.22 -21.22 7.75
C LEU A 151 -18.92 -19.74 7.50
N GLY A 152 -19.04 -19.27 6.26
CA GLY A 152 -18.75 -17.88 5.85
C GLY A 152 -19.93 -16.93 5.97
N GLN A 153 -21.18 -17.41 6.03
CA GLN A 153 -22.38 -16.58 5.94
C GLN A 153 -22.49 -15.44 6.95
N GLY A 154 -21.96 -15.60 8.16
CA GLY A 154 -22.00 -14.54 9.17
C GLY A 154 -21.13 -13.31 8.87
N MET A 155 -20.19 -13.42 7.93
CA MET A 155 -19.25 -12.38 7.54
C MET A 155 -19.48 -11.88 6.09
N GLY A 156 -20.25 -12.63 5.28
CA GLY A 156 -20.30 -12.50 3.84
C GLY A 156 -20.68 -11.11 3.33
N GLU A 157 -21.79 -10.56 3.80
CA GLU A 157 -22.34 -9.32 3.23
C GLU A 157 -21.43 -8.09 3.48
N VAL A 158 -20.89 -7.95 4.68
CA VAL A 158 -20.01 -6.83 5.03
C VAL A 158 -18.70 -6.91 4.21
N PHE A 159 -18.12 -8.10 4.09
CA PHE A 159 -16.90 -8.29 3.32
C PHE A 159 -17.12 -8.10 1.81
N LYS A 160 -18.26 -8.56 1.27
CA LYS A 160 -18.59 -8.35 -0.14
C LYS A 160 -18.63 -6.87 -0.50
N LEU A 161 -19.25 -6.03 0.33
CA LEU A 161 -19.30 -4.58 0.15
C LEU A 161 -17.90 -3.96 0.26
N PHE A 162 -17.12 -4.34 1.28
CA PHE A 162 -15.78 -3.80 1.49
C PHE A 162 -14.82 -4.17 0.35
N LEU A 163 -14.97 -5.37 -0.25
CA LEU A 163 -14.15 -5.86 -1.34
C LEU A 163 -14.71 -5.47 -2.73
N ASP A 164 -15.75 -4.66 -2.79
CA ASP A 164 -16.24 -4.10 -4.06
C ASP A 164 -15.42 -2.87 -4.44
N PHE A 165 -14.84 -2.88 -5.65
CA PHE A 165 -14.00 -1.79 -6.13
C PHE A 165 -14.75 -0.45 -6.16
N ASP A 166 -15.96 -0.44 -6.73
CA ASP A 166 -16.71 0.81 -6.91
C ASP A 166 -17.22 1.34 -5.57
N VAL A 167 -17.62 0.46 -4.65
CA VAL A 167 -18.00 0.82 -3.28
C VAL A 167 -16.79 1.36 -2.52
N PHE A 168 -15.66 0.68 -2.57
CA PHE A 168 -14.43 1.11 -1.90
C PHE A 168 -13.96 2.48 -2.41
N VAL A 169 -13.76 2.60 -3.73
CA VAL A 169 -13.28 3.85 -4.35
C VAL A 169 -14.31 4.97 -4.18
N GLY A 170 -15.61 4.66 -4.28
CA GLY A 170 -16.68 5.62 -4.03
C GLY A 170 -16.66 6.18 -2.62
N SER A 171 -16.51 5.32 -1.62
CA SER A 171 -16.40 5.72 -0.21
C SER A 171 -15.17 6.59 0.04
N MET A 172 -14.01 6.19 -0.47
CA MET A 172 -12.78 6.98 -0.36
C MET A 172 -12.90 8.33 -1.08
N ALA A 173 -13.52 8.35 -2.25
CA ALA A 173 -13.77 9.56 -3.04
C ALA A 173 -14.68 10.55 -2.30
N ASP A 174 -15.72 10.06 -1.64
CA ASP A 174 -16.62 10.89 -0.81
C ASP A 174 -15.93 11.38 0.47
N ASP A 175 -14.96 10.63 0.96
CA ASP A 175 -14.15 11.01 2.12
C ASP A 175 -13.16 12.14 1.81
N VAL A 176 -12.60 12.19 0.61
CA VAL A 176 -11.72 13.28 0.19
C VAL A 176 -12.47 14.50 -0.36
N ASP A 177 -13.73 14.35 -0.75
CA ASP A 177 -14.59 15.43 -1.25
C ASP A 177 -15.17 16.23 -0.08
N LYS A 178 -14.30 16.94 0.63
CA LYS A 178 -14.65 17.79 1.77
C LYS A 178 -14.19 19.23 1.49
N PRO A 179 -14.96 20.24 1.90
CA PRO A 179 -14.51 21.64 1.84
C PRO A 179 -13.45 21.92 2.91
N GLY A 180 -12.67 22.99 2.71
CA GLY A 180 -11.76 23.50 3.73
C GLY A 180 -10.32 22.99 3.64
N TYR A 181 -9.89 22.54 2.49
CA TYR A 181 -8.48 22.27 2.26
C TYR A 181 -7.61 23.52 2.31
N SER A 182 -6.37 23.38 2.78
CA SER A 182 -5.34 24.41 2.68
C SER A 182 -4.90 24.62 1.21
N ALA A 183 -4.13 25.68 0.95
CA ALA A 183 -3.37 25.78 -0.28
C ALA A 183 -2.41 24.58 -0.41
N GLY A 184 -2.21 24.12 -1.65
CA GLY A 184 -1.31 23.01 -1.94
C GLY A 184 0.16 23.37 -1.70
N GLU A 185 0.89 22.47 -1.08
CA GLU A 185 2.33 22.57 -0.83
C GLU A 185 3.07 21.45 -1.53
N PRO A 186 4.22 21.72 -2.18
CA PRO A 186 5.06 20.67 -2.77
C PRO A 186 5.44 19.62 -1.72
N ALA A 187 5.43 18.35 -2.11
CA ALA A 187 5.76 17.22 -1.27
C ALA A 187 6.37 16.09 -2.11
N ASP A 188 6.76 15.01 -1.44
CA ASP A 188 7.19 13.75 -2.06
C ASP A 188 6.52 12.58 -1.36
N VAL A 189 6.12 11.58 -2.11
CA VAL A 189 5.60 10.31 -1.58
C VAL A 189 6.38 9.18 -2.22
N ALA A 190 7.25 8.54 -1.46
CA ALA A 190 8.08 7.42 -1.91
C ALA A 190 8.90 7.71 -3.19
N GLY A 191 9.42 8.94 -3.33
CA GLY A 191 10.18 9.40 -4.49
C GLY A 191 9.33 9.91 -5.65
N ALA A 192 8.01 9.91 -5.55
CA ALA A 192 7.12 10.50 -6.53
C ALA A 192 6.76 11.94 -6.15
N PRO A 193 6.91 12.93 -7.09
CA PRO A 193 6.50 14.30 -6.85
C PRO A 193 5.01 14.38 -6.51
N ALA A 194 4.70 15.04 -5.41
CA ALA A 194 3.35 15.16 -4.88
C ALA A 194 3.02 16.62 -4.48
N VAL A 195 1.74 16.88 -4.27
CA VAL A 195 1.23 18.09 -3.64
C VAL A 195 0.44 17.69 -2.41
N ARG A 196 0.78 18.26 -1.28
CA ARG A 196 0.13 18.05 0.00
C ARG A 196 -0.97 19.07 0.26
N TYR A 197 -2.13 18.60 0.71
CA TYR A 197 -3.26 19.42 1.15
C TYR A 197 -3.71 18.98 2.53
N LYS A 198 -4.01 19.94 3.41
CA LYS A 198 -4.49 19.68 4.77
C LYS A 198 -5.95 20.07 4.90
N ASN A 199 -6.72 19.26 5.62
CA ASN A 199 -8.11 19.56 6.01
C ASN A 199 -8.29 19.14 7.47
N GLY A 200 -8.20 20.09 8.38
CA GLY A 200 -8.15 19.81 9.81
C GLY A 200 -6.94 18.95 10.16
N ALA A 201 -7.17 17.82 10.80
CA ALA A 201 -6.13 16.85 11.16
C ALA A 201 -5.78 15.87 10.03
N ARG A 202 -6.55 15.83 8.94
CA ARG A 202 -6.34 14.97 7.79
C ARG A 202 -5.39 15.64 6.80
N THR A 203 -4.52 14.85 6.20
CA THR A 203 -3.63 15.27 5.13
C THR A 203 -3.78 14.32 3.94
N ILE A 204 -3.91 14.88 2.73
CA ILE A 204 -3.88 14.11 1.49
C ILE A 204 -2.67 14.52 0.65
N PHE A 205 -2.11 13.57 -0.07
CA PHE A 205 -1.02 13.78 -1.02
C PHE A 205 -1.49 13.32 -2.38
N LEU A 206 -1.40 14.21 -3.36
CA LEU A 206 -1.85 13.97 -4.72
C LEU A 206 -0.67 13.97 -5.67
N GLU A 207 -0.78 13.28 -6.80
CA GLU A 207 0.16 13.45 -7.91
C GLU A 207 0.34 14.94 -8.23
N ALA A 208 1.58 15.40 -8.35
CA ALA A 208 1.88 16.79 -8.64
C ALA A 208 1.46 17.19 -10.06
N ALA A 209 1.26 16.24 -10.97
CA ALA A 209 0.86 16.46 -12.35
C ALA A 209 -0.05 15.33 -12.86
N GLY A 210 -0.69 15.53 -13.99
CA GLY A 210 -1.53 14.52 -14.62
C GLY A 210 -2.95 14.48 -14.05
N THR A 211 -3.36 13.31 -13.58
CA THR A 211 -4.74 13.07 -13.11
C THR A 211 -4.98 13.49 -11.67
N HIS A 212 -3.95 13.91 -10.94
CA HIS A 212 -4.02 14.30 -9.51
C HIS A 212 -4.62 13.22 -8.63
N ARG A 213 -4.20 11.98 -8.83
CA ARG A 213 -4.67 10.84 -8.05
C ARG A 213 -4.14 10.90 -6.63
N LEU A 214 -4.91 10.32 -5.72
CA LEU A 214 -4.50 10.18 -4.33
C LEU A 214 -3.31 9.21 -4.24
N LEU A 215 -2.20 9.66 -3.64
CA LEU A 215 -1.01 8.85 -3.38
C LEU A 215 -0.93 8.40 -1.92
N ARG A 216 -1.37 9.26 -1.01
CA ARG A 216 -1.39 8.96 0.43
C ARG A 216 -2.47 9.76 1.13
N LEU A 217 -3.07 9.14 2.13
CA LEU A 217 -3.96 9.78 3.10
C LEU A 217 -3.39 9.53 4.50
N GLU A 218 -3.30 10.59 5.30
CA GLU A 218 -2.86 10.53 6.68
C GLU A 218 -3.92 11.16 7.59
N SER A 219 -4.27 10.47 8.66
CA SER A 219 -5.21 10.96 9.67
C SER A 219 -4.81 10.39 11.04
N PRO A 220 -4.74 11.20 12.10
CA PRO A 220 -4.42 10.70 13.44
C PRO A 220 -5.39 9.64 13.95
N SER A 221 -6.67 9.71 13.53
CA SER A 221 -7.72 8.77 13.94
C SER A 221 -7.89 7.58 13.00
N GLU A 222 -7.44 7.68 11.74
CA GLU A 222 -7.69 6.66 10.72
C GLU A 222 -6.39 5.99 10.24
N GLY A 223 -5.22 6.52 10.65
CA GLY A 223 -3.92 6.01 10.28
C GLY A 223 -3.39 6.56 8.96
N THR A 224 -2.55 5.77 8.32
CA THR A 224 -1.92 6.12 7.04
C THR A 224 -2.27 5.08 6.00
N MET A 225 -2.76 5.54 4.85
CA MET A 225 -3.06 4.71 3.69
C MET A 225 -2.27 5.23 2.49
N GLU A 226 -1.60 4.35 1.79
CA GLU A 226 -0.88 4.61 0.53
C GLU A 226 -1.63 3.99 -0.64
N PHE A 227 -1.65 4.69 -1.76
CA PHE A 227 -2.36 4.32 -2.98
C PHE A 227 -1.38 4.32 -4.14
N THR A 228 -1.20 3.16 -4.75
CA THR A 228 -0.27 2.97 -5.87
C THR A 228 -0.93 2.17 -6.99
N GLY A 229 -0.26 2.00 -8.12
CA GLY A 229 -0.75 1.14 -9.20
C GLY A 229 -2.11 1.53 -9.76
N TRP A 230 -2.47 2.83 -9.70
CA TRP A 230 -3.69 3.33 -10.30
C TRP A 230 -3.79 2.96 -11.78
N ASP A 231 -4.92 2.37 -12.19
CA ASP A 231 -5.20 1.86 -13.54
C ASP A 231 -4.21 0.81 -14.05
N GLN A 232 -3.50 0.16 -13.13
CA GLN A 232 -2.64 -0.98 -13.43
C GLN A 232 -3.27 -2.26 -12.84
N PRO A 233 -4.23 -2.88 -13.53
CA PRO A 233 -4.92 -4.03 -12.98
C PRO A 233 -3.95 -5.22 -12.85
N VAL A 234 -4.03 -5.91 -11.72
CA VAL A 234 -3.40 -7.19 -11.46
C VAL A 234 -4.52 -8.19 -11.17
N PRO A 235 -5.12 -8.81 -12.20
CA PRO A 235 -6.28 -9.68 -12.02
C PRO A 235 -5.97 -10.88 -11.14
N ALA A 236 -6.82 -11.13 -10.16
CA ALA A 236 -6.73 -12.31 -9.33
C ALA A 236 -7.50 -13.49 -9.95
N GLN A 237 -7.10 -14.70 -9.59
CA GLN A 237 -7.75 -15.92 -10.01
C GLN A 237 -8.38 -16.63 -8.80
N ALA A 238 -9.47 -17.36 -9.04
CA ALA A 238 -10.08 -18.19 -8.00
C ALA A 238 -9.06 -19.21 -7.43
N PRO A 239 -9.16 -19.53 -6.15
CA PRO A 239 -8.24 -20.52 -5.56
C PRO A 239 -8.37 -21.88 -6.25
N PRO A 240 -7.30 -22.68 -6.30
CA PRO A 240 -7.39 -24.06 -6.77
C PRO A 240 -8.43 -24.86 -5.98
N ALA A 241 -9.23 -25.67 -6.66
CA ALA A 241 -10.31 -26.44 -6.00
C ALA A 241 -9.82 -27.29 -4.81
N ALA A 242 -8.60 -27.82 -4.88
CA ALA A 242 -7.99 -28.60 -3.79
C ALA A 242 -7.67 -27.77 -2.54
N GLU A 243 -7.56 -26.44 -2.67
CA GLU A 243 -7.32 -25.52 -1.57
C GLU A 243 -8.61 -24.93 -0.99
N ILE A 244 -9.74 -25.14 -1.63
CA ILE A 244 -11.04 -24.67 -1.13
C ILE A 244 -11.60 -25.69 -0.14
N TYR A 245 -12.13 -25.19 0.97
CA TYR A 245 -12.91 -26.00 1.89
C TYR A 245 -14.17 -26.52 1.20
N SER A 246 -14.36 -27.84 1.22
CA SER A 246 -15.48 -28.55 0.61
C SER A 246 -16.26 -29.38 1.64
N GLY A 247 -16.40 -28.86 2.85
CA GLY A 247 -17.16 -29.52 3.90
C GLY A 247 -18.67 -29.31 3.79
N PRO A 248 -19.44 -29.76 4.79
CA PRO A 248 -20.90 -29.57 4.81
C PRO A 248 -21.28 -28.10 4.63
N GLY A 249 -22.18 -27.82 3.66
CA GLY A 249 -22.65 -26.46 3.38
C GLY A 249 -21.66 -25.57 2.61
N SER A 250 -20.67 -26.15 1.92
CA SER A 250 -19.74 -25.43 1.01
C SER A 250 -20.39 -25.15 -0.35
#